data_557195d40c771a1d249e3c2bd18d4723
#
_entry.id   557195d40c771a1d249e3c2bd18d4723
#
_cell.length_a   1.000
_cell.length_b   1.000
_cell.length_c   1.000
_cell.angle_alpha   90.00
_cell.angle_beta   90.00
_cell.angle_gamma   90.00
#
_symmetry.space_group_name_H-M   'P 1'
#
loop_
_entity.id
_entity.type
_entity.pdbx_description
1 polymer ?
#
loop_
_entity_poly.entity_id
_entity_poly.type
_entity_poly.pdbx_seq_one_letter_code
_entity_poly.pdbx_strand_id
1 'polypeptide(L)'
;EWIGALAEIASKEPGIVSRLIVEITETAAVHDIGQTIEFVCRARELGVRIALDDFGAGYTAFSHLKDLPVHMVKIDARLTRKLQAEADSKRLLTALFRLAEGFGLETVAEGAETDADYTALRDGGASYIQGFFCGRPAPALPVT
;
A
#
# COMPACT_ATOMS: atom_id res chain seq x y z
N GLU A 1 -20.05 10.01 0.36
CA GLU A 1 -20.52 8.98 -0.57
C GLU A 1 -19.83 7.63 -0.30
N TRP A 2 -18.50 7.55 -0.32
CA TRP A 2 -17.75 6.29 -0.10
C TRP A 2 -17.97 5.65 1.29
N ILE A 3 -17.98 6.46 2.36
CA ILE A 3 -18.22 5.96 3.73
C ILE A 3 -19.60 5.34 3.84
N GLY A 4 -20.62 5.90 3.18
CA GLY A 4 -21.97 5.31 3.17
C GLY A 4 -21.98 3.92 2.51
N ALA A 5 -21.28 3.76 1.38
CA ALA A 5 -21.16 2.47 0.71
C ALA A 5 -20.42 1.42 1.58
N LEU A 6 -19.32 1.83 2.23
CA LEU A 6 -18.59 0.96 3.15
C LEU A 6 -19.43 0.55 4.37
N ALA A 7 -20.21 1.48 4.94
CA ALA A 7 -21.10 1.20 6.06
C ALA A 7 -22.22 0.23 5.65
N GLU A 8 -22.76 0.36 4.44
CA GLU A 8 -23.76 -0.57 3.91
C GLU A 8 -23.19 -2.00 3.76
N ILE A 9 -21.97 -2.13 3.21
CA ILE A 9 -21.29 -3.42 3.14
C ILE A 9 -21.03 -3.98 4.53
N ALA A 10 -20.55 -3.15 5.46
CA ALA A 10 -20.28 -3.56 6.84
C ALA A 10 -21.52 -4.10 7.56
N SER A 11 -22.69 -3.48 7.31
CA SER A 11 -23.94 -3.90 7.91
C SER A 11 -24.47 -5.21 7.34
N LYS A 12 -24.28 -5.44 6.04
CA LYS A 12 -24.78 -6.63 5.35
C LYS A 12 -23.86 -7.84 5.53
N GLU A 13 -22.55 -7.62 5.47
CA GLU A 13 -21.54 -8.68 5.48
C GLU A 13 -20.30 -8.30 6.32
N PRO A 14 -20.41 -8.33 7.66
CA PRO A 14 -19.32 -7.90 8.55
C PRO A 14 -18.01 -8.68 8.32
N GLY A 15 -18.10 -9.95 7.90
CA GLY A 15 -16.93 -10.79 7.60
C GLY A 15 -16.14 -10.38 6.36
N ILE A 16 -16.75 -9.62 5.44
CA ILE A 16 -16.06 -9.12 4.24
C ILE A 16 -15.26 -7.86 4.56
N VAL A 17 -15.78 -6.99 5.42
CA VAL A 17 -15.18 -5.67 5.69
C VAL A 17 -13.75 -5.79 6.20
N SER A 18 -13.50 -6.74 7.11
CA SER A 18 -12.14 -6.99 7.64
C SER A 18 -11.13 -7.48 6.58
N ARG A 19 -11.62 -7.89 5.42
CA ARG A 19 -10.81 -8.33 4.27
C ARG A 19 -10.68 -7.26 3.18
N LEU A 20 -11.43 -6.16 3.29
CA LEU A 20 -11.34 -5.05 2.35
C LEU A 20 -10.11 -4.20 2.65
N ILE A 21 -9.43 -3.83 1.59
CA ILE A 21 -8.40 -2.80 1.59
C ILE A 21 -8.86 -1.71 0.64
N VAL A 22 -8.96 -0.48 1.14
CA VAL A 22 -9.25 0.70 0.33
C VAL A 22 -7.93 1.42 0.07
N GLU A 23 -7.64 1.67 -1.19
CA GLU A 23 -6.45 2.35 -1.62
C GLU A 23 -6.74 3.83 -1.87
N ILE A 24 -5.88 4.70 -1.35
CA ILE A 24 -5.93 6.15 -1.52
C ILE A 24 -4.60 6.56 -2.13
N THR A 25 -4.61 7.20 -3.30
CA THR A 25 -3.36 7.67 -3.91
C THR A 25 -2.71 8.76 -3.06
N GLU A 26 -1.37 8.81 -3.03
CA GLU A 26 -0.61 9.85 -2.33
C GLU A 26 -1.09 11.26 -2.72
N THR A 27 -1.30 11.49 -4.01
CA THR A 27 -1.76 12.80 -4.52
C THR A 27 -3.14 13.18 -3.96
N ALA A 28 -4.09 12.25 -3.92
CA ALA A 28 -5.41 12.51 -3.35
C ALA A 28 -5.33 12.76 -1.84
N ALA A 29 -4.49 12.01 -1.14
CA ALA A 29 -4.32 12.13 0.30
C ALA A 29 -3.77 13.50 0.71
N VAL A 30 -2.83 14.04 -0.05
CA VAL A 30 -2.17 15.34 0.25
C VAL A 30 -3.02 16.53 -0.18
N HIS A 31 -3.85 16.38 -1.21
CA HIS A 31 -4.69 17.49 -1.72
C HIS A 31 -5.62 18.06 -0.64
N ASP A 32 -6.21 17.22 0.21
CA ASP A 32 -6.97 17.63 1.40
C ASP A 32 -6.71 16.62 2.52
N ILE A 33 -5.65 16.87 3.25
CA ILE A 33 -5.18 15.99 4.33
C ILE A 33 -6.22 15.85 5.45
N GLY A 34 -6.95 16.93 5.74
CA GLY A 34 -7.97 16.93 6.80
C GLY A 34 -9.14 16.01 6.47
N GLN A 35 -9.71 16.15 5.27
CA GLN A 35 -10.78 15.24 4.80
C GLN A 35 -10.30 13.80 4.67
N THR A 36 -9.05 13.61 4.25
CA THR A 36 -8.46 12.27 4.14
C THR A 36 -8.34 11.61 5.50
N ILE A 37 -7.83 12.30 6.52
CA ILE A 37 -7.74 11.78 7.89
C ILE A 37 -9.15 11.40 8.41
N GLU A 38 -10.14 12.26 8.24
CA GLU A 38 -11.52 11.98 8.65
C GLU A 38 -12.06 10.71 7.97
N PHE A 39 -11.88 10.62 6.63
CA PHE A 39 -12.29 9.44 5.87
C PHE A 39 -11.62 8.17 6.38
N VAL A 40 -10.29 8.20 6.56
CA VAL A 40 -9.50 7.06 7.01
C VAL A 40 -9.94 6.60 8.40
N CYS A 41 -10.13 7.53 9.35
CA CYS A 41 -10.60 7.20 10.69
C CYS A 41 -11.97 6.50 10.65
N ARG A 42 -12.93 7.04 9.90
CA ARG A 42 -14.26 6.45 9.77
C ARG A 42 -14.26 5.09 9.09
N ALA A 43 -13.44 4.90 8.05
CA ALA A 43 -13.31 3.61 7.37
C ALA A 43 -12.68 2.56 8.31
N ARG A 44 -11.71 2.96 9.13
CA ARG A 44 -11.11 2.09 10.15
C ARG A 44 -12.10 1.66 11.23
N GLU A 45 -12.97 2.58 11.68
CA GLU A 45 -14.06 2.25 12.64
C GLU A 45 -15.00 1.18 12.09
N LEU A 46 -15.18 1.13 10.77
CA LEU A 46 -15.93 0.08 10.09
C LEU A 46 -15.16 -1.24 9.95
N GLY A 47 -13.87 -1.28 10.28
CA GLY A 47 -13.01 -2.46 10.17
C GLY A 47 -12.30 -2.61 8.83
N VAL A 48 -12.35 -1.58 7.98
CA VAL A 48 -11.66 -1.56 6.67
C VAL A 48 -10.18 -1.24 6.86
N ARG A 49 -9.31 -1.93 6.12
CA ARG A 49 -7.88 -1.59 6.04
C ARG A 49 -7.66 -0.53 4.96
N ILE A 50 -6.72 0.37 5.21
CA ILE A 50 -6.40 1.47 4.28
C ILE A 50 -4.96 1.34 3.82
N ALA A 51 -4.74 1.45 2.52
CA ALA A 51 -3.43 1.52 1.90
C ALA A 51 -3.21 2.90 1.26
N LEU A 52 -2.04 3.48 1.45
CA LEU A 52 -1.58 4.65 0.72
C LEU A 52 -0.88 4.16 -0.56
N ASP A 53 -1.45 4.50 -1.71
CA ASP A 53 -0.98 4.06 -3.03
C ASP A 53 -0.06 5.07 -3.71
N ASP A 54 0.72 4.64 -4.69
CA ASP A 54 1.71 5.42 -5.44
C ASP A 54 2.81 6.06 -4.56
N PHE A 55 3.10 5.45 -3.38
CA PHE A 55 4.05 6.02 -2.44
C PHE A 55 5.46 6.07 -2.99
N GLY A 56 6.06 7.27 -2.90
CA GLY A 56 7.41 7.54 -3.41
C GLY A 56 7.46 8.02 -4.84
N ALA A 57 6.33 8.17 -5.53
CA ALA A 57 6.26 8.85 -6.82
C ALA A 57 6.43 10.37 -6.70
N GLY A 58 6.23 10.93 -5.49
CA GLY A 58 6.36 12.35 -5.13
C GLY A 58 7.27 12.59 -3.92
N TYR A 59 7.68 13.85 -3.71
CA TYR A 59 8.58 14.25 -2.61
C TYR A 59 7.86 14.52 -1.28
N THR A 60 6.54 14.45 -1.23
CA THR A 60 5.72 15.01 -0.15
C THR A 60 5.27 13.96 0.88
N ALA A 61 5.33 12.68 0.53
CA ALA A 61 4.69 11.59 1.27
C ALA A 61 5.19 11.40 2.71
N PHE A 62 6.50 11.55 2.94
CA PHE A 62 7.08 11.23 4.26
C PHE A 62 6.63 12.16 5.37
N SER A 63 6.42 13.47 5.08
CA SER A 63 6.00 14.43 6.08
C SER A 63 4.58 14.19 6.59
N HIS A 64 3.71 13.64 5.74
CA HIS A 64 2.32 13.38 6.07
C HIS A 64 2.05 11.94 6.52
N LEU A 65 2.99 11.03 6.29
CA LEU A 65 2.81 9.62 6.62
C LEU A 65 2.53 9.40 8.12
N LYS A 66 3.17 10.19 8.99
CA LYS A 66 2.95 10.15 10.45
C LYS A 66 1.54 10.60 10.87
N ASP A 67 0.90 11.43 10.06
CA ASP A 67 -0.41 12.02 10.38
C ASP A 67 -1.57 11.20 9.78
N LEU A 68 -1.27 10.35 8.79
CA LEU A 68 -2.23 9.48 8.12
C LEU A 68 -2.33 8.15 8.85
N PRO A 69 -3.45 7.83 9.49
CA PRO A 69 -3.62 6.56 10.21
C PRO A 69 -3.91 5.38 9.26
N VAL A 70 -3.09 5.21 8.22
CA VAL A 70 -3.18 4.09 7.27
C VAL A 70 -2.58 2.81 7.87
N HIS A 71 -2.81 1.66 7.25
CA HIS A 71 -2.28 0.36 7.69
C HIS A 71 -1.07 -0.06 6.87
N MET A 72 -1.01 0.37 5.63
CA MET A 72 0.06 0.00 4.71
C MET A 72 0.37 1.09 3.70
N VAL A 73 1.54 0.98 3.09
CA VAL A 73 1.98 1.81 1.97
C VAL A 73 2.35 0.92 0.80
N LYS A 74 1.90 1.29 -0.41
CA LYS A 74 2.22 0.61 -1.66
C LYS A 74 3.33 1.40 -2.35
N ILE A 75 4.48 0.79 -2.52
CA ILE A 75 5.65 1.41 -3.15
C ILE A 75 5.55 1.21 -4.65
N ASP A 76 5.42 2.34 -5.36
CA ASP A 76 5.22 2.38 -6.81
C ASP A 76 6.26 1.57 -7.58
N ALA A 77 5.82 0.86 -8.62
CA ALA A 77 6.65 0.01 -9.46
C ALA A 77 7.81 0.76 -10.12
N ARG A 78 7.65 2.05 -10.44
CA ARG A 78 8.71 2.89 -11.03
C ARG A 78 9.85 3.08 -10.04
N LEU A 79 9.51 3.32 -8.77
CA LEU A 79 10.49 3.44 -7.70
C LEU A 79 11.16 2.09 -7.43
N THR A 80 10.39 1.03 -7.31
CA THR A 80 10.90 -0.34 -7.11
C THR A 80 11.91 -0.73 -8.19
N ARG A 81 11.56 -0.55 -9.47
CA ARG A 81 12.45 -0.88 -10.60
C ARG A 81 13.71 0.00 -10.63
N LYS A 82 13.57 1.31 -10.42
CA LYS A 82 14.70 2.24 -10.37
C LYS A 82 15.67 1.86 -9.27
N LEU A 83 15.13 1.50 -8.09
CA LEU A 83 15.95 1.17 -6.93
C LEU A 83 16.62 -0.21 -7.03
N GLN A 84 16.12 -1.12 -7.86
CA GLN A 84 16.75 -2.41 -8.10
C GLN A 84 17.92 -2.37 -9.11
N ALA A 85 17.92 -1.37 -9.99
CA ALA A 85 18.92 -1.27 -11.07
C ALA A 85 20.34 -0.95 -10.57
N GLU A 86 20.50 -0.33 -9.40
CA GLU A 86 21.76 0.14 -8.87
C GLU A 86 21.98 -0.37 -7.43
N ALA A 87 23.23 -0.72 -7.09
CA ALA A 87 23.57 -1.29 -5.77
C ALA A 87 23.24 -0.35 -4.60
N ASP A 88 23.47 0.96 -4.76
CA ASP A 88 23.15 1.97 -3.75
C ASP A 88 21.63 2.16 -3.60
N SER A 89 20.90 1.95 -4.65
CA SER A 89 19.46 2.04 -4.68
C SER A 89 18.77 0.90 -3.93
N LYS A 90 19.36 -0.30 -3.89
CA LYS A 90 18.88 -1.41 -3.05
C LYS A 90 18.89 -1.05 -1.57
N ARG A 91 19.93 -0.34 -1.12
CA ARG A 91 20.02 0.15 0.27
C ARG A 91 18.91 1.14 0.59
N LEU A 92 18.58 2.03 -0.36
CA LEU A 92 17.49 2.99 -0.20
C LEU A 92 16.15 2.27 -0.10
N LEU A 93 15.90 1.26 -0.94
CA LEU A 93 14.66 0.46 -0.87
C LEU A 93 14.51 -0.24 0.49
N THR A 94 15.59 -0.89 0.96
CA THR A 94 15.62 -1.49 2.30
C THR A 94 15.37 -0.46 3.41
N ALA A 95 15.94 0.74 3.28
CA ALA A 95 15.71 1.82 4.23
C ALA A 95 14.25 2.31 4.24
N LEU A 96 13.59 2.35 3.07
CA LEU A 96 12.18 2.68 2.94
C LEU A 96 11.28 1.65 3.65
N PHE A 97 11.55 0.36 3.46
CA PHE A 97 10.80 -0.70 4.15
C PHE A 97 10.95 -0.60 5.67
N ARG A 98 12.18 -0.38 6.16
CA ARG A 98 12.43 -0.20 7.59
C ARG A 98 11.80 1.06 8.17
N LEU A 99 11.75 2.13 7.38
CA LEU A 99 11.07 3.36 7.78
C LEU A 99 9.56 3.12 7.94
N ALA A 100 8.92 2.46 6.98
CA ALA A 100 7.52 2.10 7.07
C ALA A 100 7.24 1.20 8.30
N GLU A 101 8.07 0.19 8.51
CA GLU A 101 8.02 -0.66 9.71
C GLU A 101 8.13 0.15 11.00
N GLY A 102 9.03 1.13 11.05
CA GLY A 102 9.19 2.05 12.19
C GLY A 102 7.96 2.89 12.51
N PHE A 103 7.09 3.14 11.53
CA PHE A 103 5.76 3.74 11.71
C PHE A 103 4.66 2.71 11.98
N GLY A 104 5.00 1.42 12.08
CA GLY A 104 4.02 0.34 12.24
C GLY A 104 3.19 0.06 10.97
N LEU A 105 3.71 0.41 9.79
CA LEU A 105 3.06 0.22 8.51
C LEU A 105 3.59 -1.02 7.81
N GLU A 106 2.69 -1.79 7.20
CA GLU A 106 3.07 -2.83 6.25
C GLU A 106 3.41 -2.20 4.89
N THR A 107 4.27 -2.86 4.14
CA THR A 107 4.69 -2.42 2.81
C THR A 107 4.21 -3.38 1.73
N VAL A 108 3.70 -2.85 0.62
CA VAL A 108 3.43 -3.61 -0.60
C VAL A 108 4.40 -3.10 -1.67
N ALA A 109 5.38 -3.90 -2.03
CA ALA A 109 6.30 -3.56 -3.12
C ALA A 109 5.70 -3.98 -4.46
N GLU A 110 5.49 -3.03 -5.35
CA GLU A 110 4.89 -3.27 -6.66
C GLU A 110 5.95 -3.53 -7.75
N GLY A 111 5.51 -4.19 -8.83
CA GLY A 111 6.27 -4.33 -10.06
C GLY A 111 7.28 -5.47 -10.08
N ALA A 112 7.09 -6.52 -9.26
CA ALA A 112 7.86 -7.76 -9.41
C ALA A 112 7.46 -8.47 -10.71
N GLU A 113 8.36 -8.52 -11.70
CA GLU A 113 8.13 -9.16 -12.99
C GLU A 113 8.92 -10.47 -13.14
N THR A 114 9.98 -10.64 -12.34
CA THR A 114 10.87 -11.79 -12.38
C THR A 114 11.10 -12.38 -10.98
N ASP A 115 11.60 -13.61 -10.93
CA ASP A 115 12.03 -14.26 -9.67
C ASP A 115 13.14 -13.44 -8.97
N ALA A 116 14.02 -12.83 -9.72
CA ALA A 116 15.07 -11.97 -9.18
C ALA A 116 14.50 -10.73 -8.49
N ASP A 117 13.46 -10.10 -9.09
CA ASP A 117 12.76 -8.97 -8.49
C ASP A 117 12.09 -9.39 -7.19
N TYR A 118 11.33 -10.49 -7.24
CA TYR A 118 10.63 -11.02 -6.08
C TYR A 118 11.60 -11.31 -4.92
N THR A 119 12.71 -11.99 -5.22
CA THR A 119 13.73 -12.33 -4.22
C THR A 119 14.38 -11.06 -3.63
N ALA A 120 14.72 -10.09 -4.47
CA ALA A 120 15.32 -8.84 -4.00
C ALA A 120 14.39 -8.02 -3.11
N LEU A 121 13.09 -7.97 -3.44
CA LEU A 121 12.08 -7.26 -2.64
C LEU A 121 11.81 -7.96 -1.31
N ARG A 122 11.70 -9.29 -1.33
CA ARG A 122 11.53 -10.09 -0.12
C ARG A 122 12.73 -9.94 0.81
N ASP A 123 13.95 -10.10 0.30
CA ASP A 123 15.18 -10.01 1.08
C ASP A 123 15.45 -8.56 1.55
N GLY A 124 14.91 -7.57 0.83
CA GLY A 124 14.90 -6.17 1.23
C GLY A 124 13.97 -5.86 2.41
N GLY A 125 13.01 -6.73 2.71
CA GLY A 125 12.11 -6.60 3.85
C GLY A 125 10.70 -6.11 3.51
N ALA A 126 10.24 -6.24 2.25
CA ALA A 126 8.85 -5.96 1.89
C ALA A 126 7.89 -6.90 2.62
N SER A 127 6.79 -6.36 3.19
CA SER A 127 5.77 -7.16 3.87
C SER A 127 4.96 -7.99 2.86
N TYR A 128 4.64 -7.39 1.70
CA TYR A 128 3.94 -8.00 0.58
C TYR A 128 4.59 -7.60 -0.73
N ILE A 129 4.42 -8.44 -1.74
CA ILE A 129 4.96 -8.20 -3.08
C ILE A 129 3.84 -8.41 -4.10
N GLN A 130 3.70 -7.46 -5.01
CA GLN A 130 2.71 -7.47 -6.09
C GLN A 130 3.40 -7.29 -7.43
N GLY A 131 3.00 -8.07 -8.44
CA GLY A 131 3.51 -7.95 -9.79
C GLY A 131 3.17 -9.15 -10.65
N PHE A 132 3.52 -9.10 -11.94
CA PHE A 132 3.20 -10.16 -12.88
C PHE A 132 3.87 -11.49 -12.58
N PHE A 133 4.98 -11.48 -11.85
CA PHE A 133 5.61 -12.70 -11.35
C PHE A 133 4.70 -13.44 -10.35
N CYS A 134 4.02 -12.70 -9.46
CA CYS A 134 3.08 -13.28 -8.49
C CYS A 134 1.78 -13.74 -9.14
N GLY A 135 1.35 -13.09 -10.22
CA GLY A 135 0.16 -13.40 -10.97
C GLY A 135 -0.29 -12.24 -11.86
N ARG A 136 -0.81 -12.58 -13.03
CA ARG A 136 -1.42 -11.56 -13.92
C ARG A 136 -2.89 -11.36 -13.54
N PRO A 137 -3.45 -10.16 -13.79
CA PRO A 137 -4.89 -9.95 -13.66
C PRO A 137 -5.67 -11.01 -14.42
N ALA A 138 -6.67 -11.60 -13.78
CA ALA A 138 -7.52 -12.63 -14.36
C ALA A 138 -8.98 -12.35 -14.00
N PRO A 139 -9.95 -12.78 -14.84
CA PRO A 139 -11.38 -12.55 -14.58
C PRO A 139 -11.92 -13.34 -13.39
N ALA A 140 -11.19 -14.34 -12.91
CA ALA A 140 -11.52 -15.11 -11.72
C ALA A 140 -10.26 -15.38 -10.90
N LEU A 141 -10.41 -15.46 -9.58
CA LEU A 141 -9.31 -15.88 -8.70
C LEU A 141 -8.90 -17.31 -9.04
N PRO A 142 -7.59 -17.62 -9.05
CA PRO A 142 -7.14 -18.98 -9.19
C PRO A 142 -7.70 -19.81 -8.02
N VAL A 143 -8.45 -20.86 -8.36
CA VAL A 143 -8.91 -21.84 -7.35
C VAL A 143 -7.72 -22.72 -7.06
N THR A 144 -7.15 -22.59 -5.88
CA THR A 144 -6.12 -23.51 -5.36
C THR A 144 -6.77 -24.68 -4.69
#